data_03ec212b6d3c3b243dce4ccbe8dae258
#
_entry.id   03ec212b6d3c3b243dce4ccbe8dae258
#
_cell.length_a   1.000
_cell.length_b   1.000
_cell.length_c   1.000
_cell.angle_alpha   90.00
_cell.angle_beta   90.00
_cell.angle_gamma   90.00
#
_symmetry.space_group_name_H-M   'P 1'
#
loop_
_entity.id
_entity.type
_entity.pdbx_description
1 polymer ?
#
loop_
_entity_poly.entity_id
_entity_poly.type
_entity_poly.pdbx_seq_one_letter_code
_entity_poly.pdbx_strand_id
1 'polypeptide(L)'
;MSPETDKAKRTRTNVRQSKFGCFTCKARRVKCDEAKPSCRRCLAAKRHCQGYPRGAPSESSSPSTATSSPLSSSPPSTLSSASSSSPIFLIPDLLSPSSPLAKLACTVLVQSPRRAKNTLELEFWSRIVPQLTHSVPSVQAAVEAFGACYKEYVLKSDSTTTGLETTKRYIKALKLAQLDLSTMQHGPLPCMIACLLLASIEAIQQRLYSGHVHLNGALALMASHSSEEATPMIDMEYVSLFRKLDLHIATYAVGIAPHLPPQPPITADELLSGPPDKSLSRVLHSCYHFISAGYAYKYTSRRIIPPELLIEQGRQLSNMRQWLEYNQVPSSNTCDQDESLLVLRTQCLAALVYASCVLDPRETAYDCFGPEFEEIVTSVEALPPNINQDQTLRYGDLSTLLSYTPEMGIIHPLYFVARKYRHRRWRRRALHLLIKSGREGPWCGEIEGAAASSVIWAEEGIAYNASLDLAGPEDTVMDDPINILERNRVHVSGPVAVDDKEDEYGNVESNQMSHKRLTKVHIFRCCDIEAMLRDDGHQPRFHPWKGSNHWEEWMDPLEPVS
;
A
#
# COMPACT_ATOMS: atom_id res chain seq x y z
N MET A 1 -15.43 83.82 -24.23
CA MET A 1 -15.89 83.27 -22.93
C MET A 1 -16.65 82.01 -23.23
N SER A 2 -16.02 80.87 -23.03
CA SER A 2 -16.63 79.53 -23.16
C SER A 2 -16.31 78.76 -21.88
N PRO A 3 -17.26 78.07 -21.28
CA PRO A 3 -17.06 77.41 -19.98
C PRO A 3 -16.43 76.04 -20.17
N GLU A 4 -15.40 75.80 -19.34
CA GLU A 4 -14.74 74.49 -19.14
C GLU A 4 -15.71 73.48 -18.52
N THR A 5 -15.81 72.30 -19.12
CA THR A 5 -16.54 71.17 -18.57
C THR A 5 -15.61 70.33 -17.69
N ASP A 6 -15.91 70.33 -16.43
CA ASP A 6 -15.24 69.57 -15.37
C ASP A 6 -15.45 68.06 -15.56
N LYS A 7 -14.37 67.30 -15.78
CA LYS A 7 -14.40 65.82 -15.87
C LYS A 7 -14.24 65.25 -14.46
N ALA A 8 -15.32 64.84 -13.85
CA ALA A 8 -15.36 64.11 -12.58
C ALA A 8 -14.51 62.82 -12.65
N LYS A 9 -13.49 62.72 -11.83
CA LYS A 9 -12.65 61.54 -11.59
C LYS A 9 -13.54 60.42 -10.97
N ARG A 10 -13.76 59.32 -11.70
CA ARG A 10 -14.41 58.12 -11.20
C ARG A 10 -13.50 57.44 -10.18
N THR A 11 -13.81 57.49 -8.90
CA THR A 11 -13.20 56.72 -7.81
C THR A 11 -13.54 55.22 -8.00
N ARG A 12 -12.51 54.39 -8.01
CA ARG A 12 -12.63 52.91 -8.02
C ARG A 12 -13.14 52.46 -6.65
N THR A 13 -14.40 52.08 -6.54
CA THR A 13 -14.94 51.37 -5.40
C THR A 13 -14.39 49.94 -5.37
N ASN A 14 -13.73 49.58 -4.26
CA ASN A 14 -13.19 48.25 -4.04
C ASN A 14 -14.34 47.28 -3.74
N VAL A 15 -14.95 46.69 -4.78
CA VAL A 15 -16.09 45.78 -4.66
C VAL A 15 -15.56 44.38 -4.31
N ARG A 16 -15.90 43.87 -3.12
CA ARG A 16 -15.59 42.51 -2.68
C ARG A 16 -16.05 41.49 -3.72
N GLN A 17 -15.12 40.67 -4.22
CA GLN A 17 -15.42 39.60 -5.20
C GLN A 17 -16.29 38.52 -4.55
N SER A 18 -17.24 37.97 -5.29
CA SER A 18 -18.04 36.82 -4.80
C SER A 18 -17.21 35.55 -4.76
N LYS A 19 -17.30 34.81 -3.63
CA LYS A 19 -16.52 33.61 -3.36
C LYS A 19 -16.82 32.50 -4.38
N PHE A 20 -18.07 32.40 -4.84
CA PHE A 20 -18.54 31.36 -5.78
C PHE A 20 -18.86 31.88 -7.18
N GLY A 21 -18.39 33.07 -7.55
CA GLY A 21 -18.62 33.66 -8.86
C GLY A 21 -18.05 32.84 -10.03
N CYS A 22 -18.67 32.95 -11.22
CA CYS A 22 -18.23 32.27 -12.43
C CYS A 22 -16.79 32.67 -12.85
N PHE A 23 -16.10 31.79 -13.56
CA PHE A 23 -14.71 32.01 -13.99
C PHE A 23 -14.52 33.29 -14.79
N THR A 24 -15.45 33.62 -15.69
CA THR A 24 -15.41 34.86 -16.49
C THR A 24 -15.52 36.12 -15.64
N CYS A 25 -16.37 36.15 -14.61
CA CYS A 25 -16.49 37.32 -13.71
C CYS A 25 -15.27 37.47 -12.80
N LYS A 26 -14.70 36.33 -12.32
CA LYS A 26 -13.46 36.32 -11.53
C LYS A 26 -12.28 36.87 -12.34
N ALA A 27 -12.09 36.42 -13.58
CA ALA A 27 -11.04 36.91 -14.47
C ALA A 27 -11.17 38.43 -14.75
N ARG A 28 -12.41 38.95 -14.85
CA ARG A 28 -12.70 40.37 -15.06
C ARG A 28 -12.68 41.20 -13.78
N ARG A 29 -12.47 40.57 -12.60
CA ARG A 29 -12.49 41.24 -11.29
C ARG A 29 -13.80 42.02 -11.00
N VAL A 30 -14.94 41.47 -11.44
CA VAL A 30 -16.26 42.04 -11.19
C VAL A 30 -17.10 41.11 -10.31
N LYS A 31 -18.02 41.68 -9.50
CA LYS A 31 -18.91 40.87 -8.65
C LYS A 31 -19.86 40.06 -9.54
N CYS A 32 -19.87 38.73 -9.37
CA CYS A 32 -20.79 37.84 -10.05
C CYS A 32 -22.12 37.77 -9.31
N ASP A 33 -23.22 37.61 -10.04
CA ASP A 33 -24.58 37.41 -9.50
C ASP A 33 -24.92 35.94 -9.27
N GLU A 34 -23.99 35.05 -9.61
CA GLU A 34 -24.03 33.58 -9.34
C GLU A 34 -25.25 32.84 -9.94
N ALA A 35 -26.01 33.47 -10.86
CA ALA A 35 -27.13 32.84 -11.54
C ALA A 35 -26.66 31.69 -12.47
N LYS A 36 -27.29 30.51 -12.37
CA LYS A 36 -26.98 29.32 -13.18
C LYS A 36 -28.01 29.12 -14.29
N PRO A 37 -27.65 28.55 -15.45
CA PRO A 37 -26.33 28.01 -15.84
C PRO A 37 -25.31 29.08 -16.24
N SER A 38 -25.74 30.28 -16.60
CA SER A 38 -24.91 31.43 -17.00
C SER A 38 -25.28 32.69 -16.22
N CYS A 39 -24.28 33.38 -15.67
CA CYS A 39 -24.55 34.57 -14.87
C CYS A 39 -25.08 35.74 -15.73
N ARG A 40 -26.03 36.52 -15.19
CA ARG A 40 -26.65 37.65 -15.87
C ARG A 40 -25.63 38.73 -16.23
N ARG A 41 -24.57 38.87 -15.44
CA ARG A 41 -23.47 39.81 -15.71
C ARG A 41 -22.68 39.47 -16.98
N CYS A 42 -22.47 38.19 -17.25
CA CYS A 42 -21.82 37.75 -18.49
C CYS A 42 -22.76 37.95 -19.68
N LEU A 43 -24.05 37.59 -19.51
CA LEU A 43 -25.08 37.77 -20.54
C LEU A 43 -25.27 39.26 -20.91
N ALA A 44 -25.42 40.15 -19.93
CA ALA A 44 -25.55 41.59 -20.15
C ALA A 44 -24.31 42.22 -20.82
N ALA A 45 -23.13 41.65 -20.58
CA ALA A 45 -21.90 42.09 -21.21
C ALA A 45 -21.62 41.41 -22.57
N LYS A 46 -22.58 40.61 -23.09
CA LYS A 46 -22.47 39.82 -24.34
C LYS A 46 -21.19 38.94 -24.37
N ARG A 47 -20.84 38.31 -23.23
CA ARG A 47 -19.66 37.45 -23.10
C ARG A 47 -20.06 36.04 -22.72
N HIS A 48 -19.35 35.07 -23.23
CA HIS A 48 -19.52 33.66 -22.85
C HIS A 48 -19.20 33.46 -21.36
N CYS A 49 -20.14 32.85 -20.60
CA CYS A 49 -19.96 32.52 -19.19
C CYS A 49 -19.32 31.13 -19.10
N GLN A 50 -18.08 31.06 -18.62
CA GLN A 50 -17.30 29.81 -18.50
C GLN A 50 -17.74 28.91 -17.32
N GLY A 51 -18.93 29.19 -16.73
CA GLY A 51 -19.47 28.37 -15.64
C GLY A 51 -18.83 28.65 -14.28
N TYR A 52 -19.12 27.76 -13.33
CA TYR A 52 -18.78 27.91 -11.92
C TYR A 52 -17.86 26.79 -11.45
N PRO A 53 -17.03 26.99 -10.40
CA PRO A 53 -16.26 25.92 -9.77
C PRO A 53 -17.19 24.81 -9.26
N ARG A 54 -16.82 23.53 -9.43
CA ARG A 54 -17.55 22.41 -8.85
C ARG A 54 -17.45 22.51 -7.32
N GLY A 55 -18.62 22.56 -6.64
CA GLY A 55 -18.67 22.68 -5.18
C GLY A 55 -19.52 23.85 -4.65
N ALA A 56 -20.22 24.61 -5.50
CA ALA A 56 -21.16 25.63 -5.03
C ALA A 56 -22.49 24.98 -4.63
N PRO A 57 -23.10 25.31 -3.44
CA PRO A 57 -24.37 24.77 -3.00
C PRO A 57 -25.50 25.13 -3.96
N SER A 58 -26.33 24.15 -4.30
CA SER A 58 -27.58 24.38 -5.04
C SER A 58 -28.73 24.53 -4.06
N GLU A 59 -29.24 25.73 -3.89
CA GLU A 59 -30.51 25.90 -3.22
C GLU A 59 -31.68 25.54 -4.16
N SER A 60 -32.54 24.67 -3.63
CA SER A 60 -33.77 24.18 -4.27
C SER A 60 -34.93 25.13 -4.09
N SER A 61 -35.69 25.35 -5.12
CA SER A 61 -37.13 25.68 -5.00
C SER A 61 -37.91 25.20 -6.22
N SER A 62 -38.88 24.34 -5.94
CA SER A 62 -39.90 23.79 -6.83
C SER A 62 -41.13 24.74 -6.87
N PRO A 63 -42.28 24.41 -7.51
CA PRO A 63 -42.51 23.88 -8.86
C PRO A 63 -43.58 24.71 -9.62
N SER A 64 -43.78 24.47 -10.90
CA SER A 64 -45.16 24.54 -11.52
C SER A 64 -45.16 24.05 -12.96
N THR A 65 -45.86 22.96 -13.15
CA THR A 65 -46.80 22.52 -14.20
C THR A 65 -46.76 23.17 -15.60
N ALA A 66 -46.67 22.40 -16.64
CA ALA A 66 -47.67 21.95 -17.56
C ALA A 66 -47.19 21.72 -19.00
N THR A 67 -47.44 20.52 -19.45
CA THR A 67 -47.99 20.04 -20.74
C THR A 67 -47.30 20.32 -22.07
N SER A 68 -47.03 19.22 -22.69
CA SER A 68 -47.38 18.74 -24.05
C SER A 68 -46.22 18.30 -24.94
N SER A 69 -46.25 17.00 -25.21
CA SER A 69 -45.56 16.31 -26.33
C SER A 69 -46.22 16.67 -27.69
N PRO A 70 -45.82 16.14 -28.88
CA PRO A 70 -44.91 15.06 -29.21
C PRO A 70 -44.11 15.22 -30.53
N LEU A 71 -43.43 14.11 -30.90
CA LEU A 71 -43.09 13.55 -32.22
C LEU A 71 -41.63 13.66 -32.74
N SER A 72 -41.00 12.56 -32.60
CA SER A 72 -40.37 11.63 -33.59
C SER A 72 -39.28 12.13 -34.52
N SER A 73 -38.12 11.53 -34.39
CA SER A 73 -37.48 10.74 -35.42
C SER A 73 -36.09 10.24 -35.00
N SER A 74 -35.88 8.92 -34.99
CA SER A 74 -34.59 8.23 -34.98
C SER A 74 -34.29 7.80 -36.42
N PRO A 75 -33.12 7.15 -36.77
CA PRO A 75 -31.75 7.04 -36.25
C PRO A 75 -30.70 7.41 -37.31
N PRO A 76 -29.42 7.13 -37.21
CA PRO A 76 -28.85 5.78 -37.14
C PRO A 76 -27.66 5.58 -36.17
N SER A 77 -27.53 4.33 -35.81
CA SER A 77 -26.47 3.67 -35.08
C SER A 77 -25.07 3.86 -35.68
N THR A 78 -24.14 4.31 -34.86
CA THR A 78 -22.72 3.94 -35.00
C THR A 78 -22.19 3.49 -33.64
N LEU A 79 -21.88 2.20 -33.59
CA LEU A 79 -21.13 1.57 -32.51
C LEU A 79 -19.76 2.25 -32.42
N SER A 80 -19.56 3.05 -31.39
CA SER A 80 -18.23 3.45 -30.95
C SER A 80 -18.00 2.72 -29.63
N SER A 81 -17.15 1.70 -29.70
CA SER A 81 -16.54 1.06 -28.55
C SER A 81 -15.84 2.13 -27.70
N ALA A 82 -16.49 2.56 -26.63
CA ALA A 82 -15.83 3.36 -25.60
C ALA A 82 -14.89 2.45 -24.84
N SER A 83 -13.61 2.45 -25.21
CA SER A 83 -12.54 2.02 -24.33
C SER A 83 -12.59 2.88 -23.08
N SER A 84 -12.87 2.27 -21.95
CA SER A 84 -12.81 2.89 -20.62
C SER A 84 -11.35 3.20 -20.28
N SER A 85 -10.86 4.34 -20.77
CA SER A 85 -9.60 4.91 -20.30
C SER A 85 -9.85 5.49 -18.92
N SER A 86 -9.29 4.86 -17.90
CA SER A 86 -9.23 5.40 -16.54
C SER A 86 -8.68 6.84 -16.57
N PRO A 87 -9.24 7.78 -15.80
CA PRO A 87 -8.76 9.16 -15.80
C PRO A 87 -7.31 9.21 -15.34
N ILE A 88 -6.41 9.65 -16.20
CA ILE A 88 -5.01 9.92 -15.87
C ILE A 88 -5.01 11.16 -14.98
N PHE A 89 -4.70 11.01 -13.68
CA PHE A 89 -4.45 12.15 -12.80
C PHE A 89 -3.10 12.76 -13.16
N LEU A 90 -3.14 13.83 -13.93
CA LEU A 90 -1.97 14.64 -14.20
C LEU A 90 -1.70 15.53 -12.98
N ILE A 91 -0.43 15.61 -12.57
CA ILE A 91 0.02 16.65 -11.64
C ILE A 91 -0.27 17.98 -12.33
N PRO A 92 -0.95 18.94 -11.65
CA PRO A 92 -1.18 20.24 -12.25
C PRO A 92 0.14 20.86 -12.74
N ASP A 93 0.19 21.43 -13.93
CA ASP A 93 1.42 21.98 -14.54
C ASP A 93 2.19 22.93 -13.62
N LEU A 94 1.47 23.69 -12.77
CA LEU A 94 2.03 24.59 -11.77
C LEU A 94 2.75 23.87 -10.61
N LEU A 95 2.47 22.59 -10.37
CA LEU A 95 3.07 21.75 -9.34
C LEU A 95 4.08 20.74 -9.92
N SER A 96 4.24 20.72 -11.25
CA SER A 96 5.19 19.80 -11.90
C SER A 96 6.63 20.22 -11.57
N PRO A 97 7.44 19.34 -10.93
CA PRO A 97 8.82 19.65 -10.61
C PRO A 97 9.64 19.97 -11.88
N SER A 98 10.64 20.84 -11.78
CA SER A 98 11.51 21.19 -12.91
C SER A 98 12.50 20.07 -13.27
N SER A 99 12.92 19.28 -12.30
CA SER A 99 13.85 18.16 -12.48
C SER A 99 13.18 16.97 -13.17
N PRO A 100 13.76 16.38 -14.24
CA PRO A 100 13.22 15.18 -14.89
C PRO A 100 13.07 13.99 -13.95
N LEU A 101 13.99 13.81 -13.00
CA LEU A 101 13.92 12.74 -12.00
C LEU A 101 12.80 12.98 -10.99
N ALA A 102 12.60 14.21 -10.56
CA ALA A 102 11.49 14.55 -9.69
C ALA A 102 10.14 14.40 -10.40
N LYS A 103 10.05 14.73 -11.69
CA LYS A 103 8.86 14.45 -12.50
C LYS A 103 8.55 12.96 -12.55
N LEU A 104 9.55 12.13 -12.87
CA LEU A 104 9.41 10.68 -12.90
C LEU A 104 8.93 10.16 -11.54
N ALA A 105 9.56 10.57 -10.44
CA ALA A 105 9.19 10.16 -9.09
C ALA A 105 7.74 10.50 -8.76
N CYS A 106 7.33 11.75 -8.96
CA CYS A 106 5.97 12.19 -8.69
C CYS A 106 4.95 11.44 -9.58
N THR A 107 5.29 11.20 -10.86
CA THR A 107 4.43 10.43 -11.76
C THR A 107 4.23 9.00 -11.23
N VAL A 108 5.31 8.32 -10.85
CA VAL A 108 5.26 6.96 -10.30
C VAL A 108 4.40 6.92 -9.02
N LEU A 109 4.65 7.82 -8.07
CA LEU A 109 3.95 7.86 -6.79
C LEU A 109 2.45 8.18 -6.95
N VAL A 110 2.07 9.00 -7.92
CA VAL A 110 0.67 9.33 -8.20
C VAL A 110 -0.04 8.23 -8.99
N GLN A 111 0.62 7.67 -10.00
CA GLN A 111 0.03 6.69 -10.93
C GLN A 111 0.21 5.24 -10.50
N SER A 112 1.02 4.97 -9.48
CA SER A 112 1.18 3.65 -8.86
C SER A 112 -0.19 2.99 -8.59
N PRO A 113 -0.34 1.67 -8.56
CA PRO A 113 -1.63 0.99 -8.59
C PRO A 113 -2.66 1.62 -7.65
N ARG A 114 -3.72 2.17 -8.22
CA ARG A 114 -4.77 2.93 -7.50
C ARG A 114 -5.64 2.06 -6.61
N ARG A 115 -5.48 0.75 -6.69
CA ARG A 115 -6.38 -0.24 -6.09
C ARG A 115 -6.59 -0.08 -4.60
N ALA A 116 -5.61 0.50 -3.89
CA ALA A 116 -5.70 0.72 -2.45
C ALA A 116 -5.65 2.20 -2.04
N LYS A 117 -5.58 3.14 -3.00
CA LYS A 117 -5.46 4.58 -2.70
C LYS A 117 -6.81 5.22 -2.47
N ASN A 118 -6.98 5.84 -1.33
CA ASN A 118 -8.11 6.73 -1.07
C ASN A 118 -7.83 8.17 -1.54
N THR A 119 -8.84 9.03 -1.44
CA THR A 119 -8.75 10.45 -1.85
C THR A 119 -7.62 11.20 -1.13
N LEU A 120 -7.36 10.89 0.14
CA LEU A 120 -6.31 11.52 0.94
C LEU A 120 -4.91 11.14 0.45
N GLU A 121 -4.68 9.86 0.15
CA GLU A 121 -3.41 9.37 -0.37
C GLU A 121 -3.12 9.94 -1.76
N LEU A 122 -4.15 10.06 -2.60
CA LEU A 122 -4.04 10.73 -3.89
C LEU A 122 -3.68 12.22 -3.74
N GLU A 123 -4.30 12.92 -2.79
CA GLU A 123 -3.99 14.32 -2.50
C GLU A 123 -2.56 14.48 -1.96
N PHE A 124 -2.13 13.59 -1.07
CA PHE A 124 -0.78 13.59 -0.52
C PHE A 124 0.28 13.48 -1.63
N TRP A 125 0.16 12.46 -2.50
CA TRP A 125 1.13 12.22 -3.56
C TRP A 125 1.02 13.19 -4.74
N SER A 126 -0.19 13.68 -5.08
CA SER A 126 -0.39 14.56 -6.24
C SER A 126 -0.26 16.04 -5.94
N ARG A 127 -0.40 16.46 -4.68
CA ARG A 127 -0.38 17.87 -4.28
C ARG A 127 0.69 18.18 -3.23
N ILE A 128 0.67 17.48 -2.09
CA ILE A 128 1.53 17.82 -0.95
C ILE A 128 2.99 17.54 -1.26
N VAL A 129 3.33 16.33 -1.71
CA VAL A 129 4.71 15.98 -2.04
C VAL A 129 5.29 16.85 -3.16
N PRO A 130 4.62 17.08 -4.30
CA PRO A 130 5.09 18.02 -5.31
C PRO A 130 5.27 19.46 -4.80
N GLN A 131 4.34 19.96 -3.97
CA GLN A 131 4.40 21.30 -3.40
C GLN A 131 5.62 21.47 -2.48
N LEU A 132 5.88 20.49 -1.60
CA LEU A 132 7.07 20.49 -0.74
C LEU A 132 8.36 20.24 -1.53
N THR A 133 8.31 19.53 -2.64
CA THR A 133 9.47 19.38 -3.56
C THR A 133 9.95 20.74 -4.10
N HIS A 134 9.05 21.71 -4.27
CA HIS A 134 9.44 23.06 -4.71
C HIS A 134 10.00 23.96 -3.59
N SER A 135 9.53 23.75 -2.36
CA SER A 135 9.80 24.67 -1.25
C SER A 135 10.84 24.16 -0.25
N VAL A 136 11.05 22.84 -0.15
CA VAL A 136 11.90 22.22 0.88
C VAL A 136 13.03 21.39 0.24
N PRO A 137 14.30 21.79 0.43
CA PRO A 137 15.45 21.13 -0.21
C PRO A 137 15.62 19.66 0.16
N SER A 138 15.27 19.24 1.39
CA SER A 138 15.34 17.84 1.83
C SER A 138 14.35 16.96 1.06
N VAL A 139 13.11 17.43 0.88
CA VAL A 139 12.08 16.74 0.12
C VAL A 139 12.45 16.67 -1.35
N GLN A 140 12.92 17.79 -1.95
CA GLN A 140 13.39 17.81 -3.34
C GLN A 140 14.48 16.76 -3.57
N ALA A 141 15.49 16.71 -2.70
CA ALA A 141 16.59 15.77 -2.83
C ALA A 141 16.13 14.31 -2.68
N ALA A 142 15.19 14.04 -1.76
CA ALA A 142 14.63 12.69 -1.55
C ALA A 142 13.78 12.23 -2.76
N VAL A 143 12.95 13.12 -3.32
CA VAL A 143 12.17 12.86 -4.54
C VAL A 143 13.08 12.60 -5.74
N GLU A 144 14.14 13.39 -5.93
CA GLU A 144 15.12 13.16 -6.99
C GLU A 144 15.90 11.85 -6.81
N ALA A 145 16.25 11.49 -5.56
CA ALA A 145 16.92 10.23 -5.26
C ALA A 145 16.01 9.02 -5.56
N PHE A 146 14.72 9.11 -5.20
CA PHE A 146 13.74 8.09 -5.54
C PHE A 146 13.58 7.94 -7.06
N GLY A 147 13.47 9.06 -7.80
CA GLY A 147 13.39 9.03 -9.25
C GLY A 147 14.62 8.40 -9.91
N ALA A 148 15.83 8.67 -9.39
CA ALA A 148 17.06 8.03 -9.86
C ALA A 148 17.07 6.53 -9.60
N CYS A 149 16.69 6.12 -8.37
CA CYS A 149 16.58 4.72 -8.00
C CYS A 149 15.57 3.98 -8.89
N TYR A 150 14.40 4.55 -9.07
CA TYR A 150 13.37 3.97 -9.92
C TYR A 150 13.86 3.78 -11.36
N LYS A 151 14.52 4.81 -11.93
CA LYS A 151 15.10 4.74 -13.26
C LYS A 151 16.16 3.66 -13.39
N GLU A 152 17.06 3.53 -12.42
CA GLU A 152 18.18 2.58 -12.47
C GLU A 152 17.74 1.14 -12.19
N TYR A 153 16.88 0.91 -11.19
CA TYR A 153 16.57 -0.43 -10.69
C TYR A 153 15.27 -1.02 -11.25
N VAL A 154 14.29 -0.19 -11.54
CA VAL A 154 12.99 -0.66 -12.04
C VAL A 154 12.91 -0.58 -13.56
N LEU A 155 13.28 0.56 -14.16
CA LEU A 155 13.27 0.72 -15.61
C LEU A 155 14.48 0.08 -16.31
N LYS A 156 15.49 -0.41 -15.53
CA LYS A 156 16.72 -1.03 -16.06
C LYS A 156 17.33 -0.25 -17.22
N SER A 157 17.31 1.09 -17.13
CA SER A 157 17.88 1.97 -18.17
C SER A 157 19.37 1.71 -18.28
N ASP A 158 19.82 1.39 -19.49
CA ASP A 158 21.19 0.99 -19.86
C ASP A 158 22.26 2.00 -19.43
N SER A 159 22.66 2.02 -18.20
CA SER A 159 23.85 2.73 -17.79
C SER A 159 24.85 1.79 -17.16
N THR A 160 26.05 1.79 -17.70
CA THR A 160 27.23 1.09 -17.18
C THR A 160 27.63 1.55 -15.76
N THR A 161 26.90 2.51 -15.18
CA THR A 161 27.09 3.12 -13.85
C THR A 161 25.93 2.82 -12.91
N THR A 162 25.44 1.59 -12.91
CA THR A 162 24.31 1.17 -12.05
C THR A 162 24.58 1.48 -10.58
N GLY A 163 23.67 2.24 -9.96
CA GLY A 163 23.66 2.54 -8.53
C GLY A 163 24.46 3.77 -8.11
N LEU A 164 25.36 4.31 -8.93
CA LEU A 164 26.21 5.45 -8.53
C LEU A 164 25.40 6.74 -8.42
N GLU A 165 24.51 7.00 -9.37
CA GLU A 165 23.68 8.21 -9.38
C GLU A 165 22.66 8.16 -8.23
N THR A 166 22.00 7.03 -8.05
CA THR A 166 21.13 6.79 -6.89
C THR A 166 21.88 7.02 -5.58
N THR A 167 23.06 6.44 -5.40
CA THR A 167 23.84 6.57 -4.18
C THR A 167 24.24 8.02 -3.88
N LYS A 168 24.70 8.77 -4.89
CA LYS A 168 25.06 10.19 -4.73
C LYS A 168 23.86 11.02 -4.28
N ARG A 169 22.69 10.83 -4.90
CA ARG A 169 21.46 11.55 -4.56
C ARG A 169 20.91 11.14 -3.22
N TYR A 170 20.98 9.85 -2.89
CA TYR A 170 20.60 9.32 -1.59
C TYR A 170 21.41 9.97 -0.46
N ILE A 171 22.75 10.02 -0.58
CA ILE A 171 23.60 10.66 0.43
C ILE A 171 23.28 12.16 0.55
N LYS A 172 23.01 12.85 -0.56
CA LYS A 172 22.58 14.26 -0.54
C LYS A 172 21.25 14.41 0.20
N ALA A 173 20.27 13.56 -0.10
CA ALA A 173 18.96 13.59 0.54
C ALA A 173 19.06 13.33 2.04
N LEU A 174 19.87 12.34 2.45
CA LEU A 174 20.10 12.02 3.86
C LEU A 174 20.70 13.19 4.63
N LYS A 175 21.74 13.85 4.07
CA LYS A 175 22.37 15.04 4.69
C LYS A 175 21.39 16.21 4.85
N LEU A 176 20.56 16.47 3.85
CA LEU A 176 19.57 17.55 3.90
C LEU A 176 18.43 17.21 4.87
N ALA A 177 17.99 15.94 4.93
CA ALA A 177 17.00 15.50 5.91
C ALA A 177 17.54 15.61 7.35
N GLN A 178 18.81 15.29 7.61
CA GLN A 178 19.46 15.48 8.90
C GLN A 178 19.54 16.96 9.30
N LEU A 179 19.86 17.85 8.34
CA LEU A 179 19.88 19.29 8.59
C LEU A 179 18.48 19.82 8.91
N ASP A 180 17.49 19.42 8.14
CA ASP A 180 16.09 19.82 8.33
C ASP A 180 15.55 19.32 9.68
N LEU A 181 15.89 18.08 10.06
CA LEU A 181 15.58 17.51 11.36
C LEU A 181 16.22 18.29 12.52
N SER A 182 17.47 18.75 12.36
CA SER A 182 18.18 19.49 13.40
C SER A 182 17.65 20.92 13.62
N THR A 183 17.10 21.53 12.55
CA THR A 183 16.56 22.90 12.59
C THR A 183 15.07 22.95 12.82
N MET A 184 14.34 21.91 12.41
CA MET A 184 12.87 21.82 12.42
C MET A 184 12.17 23.04 11.80
N GLN A 185 12.87 23.75 10.90
CA GLN A 185 12.40 25.01 10.32
C GLN A 185 11.07 24.86 9.54
N HIS A 186 10.86 23.71 8.92
CA HIS A 186 9.66 23.40 8.13
C HIS A 186 8.69 22.45 8.84
N GLY A 187 8.91 22.22 10.15
CA GLY A 187 8.15 21.21 10.91
C GLY A 187 8.55 19.76 10.59
N PRO A 188 7.85 18.77 11.15
CA PRO A 188 8.21 17.35 11.04
C PRO A 188 7.84 16.71 9.69
N LEU A 189 6.79 17.18 9.00
CA LEU A 189 6.25 16.55 7.80
C LEU A 189 7.27 16.39 6.67
N PRO A 190 8.12 17.38 6.33
CA PRO A 190 9.15 17.21 5.31
C PRO A 190 10.16 16.12 5.65
N CYS A 191 10.60 16.02 6.91
CA CYS A 191 11.49 14.96 7.37
C CYS A 191 10.84 13.59 7.25
N MET A 192 9.55 13.48 7.61
CA MET A 192 8.77 12.24 7.50
C MET A 192 8.65 11.80 6.02
N ILE A 193 8.38 12.73 5.10
CA ILE A 193 8.34 12.45 3.65
C ILE A 193 9.70 12.00 3.15
N ALA A 194 10.78 12.68 3.54
CA ALA A 194 12.13 12.28 3.16
C ALA A 194 12.46 10.86 3.66
N CYS A 195 12.13 10.54 4.91
CA CYS A 195 12.31 9.19 5.48
C CYS A 195 11.49 8.14 4.71
N LEU A 196 10.24 8.43 4.34
CA LEU A 196 9.39 7.52 3.57
C LEU A 196 9.98 7.24 2.18
N LEU A 197 10.48 8.25 1.49
CA LEU A 197 11.11 8.10 0.18
C LEU A 197 12.46 7.36 0.27
N LEU A 198 13.26 7.62 1.31
CA LEU A 198 14.50 6.88 1.56
C LEU A 198 14.20 5.41 1.89
N ALA A 199 13.17 5.12 2.70
CA ALA A 199 12.70 3.75 2.95
C ALA A 199 12.25 3.06 1.66
N SER A 200 11.57 3.77 0.77
CA SER A 200 11.15 3.26 -0.53
C SER A 200 12.35 2.93 -1.44
N ILE A 201 13.41 3.75 -1.43
CA ILE A 201 14.65 3.48 -2.15
C ILE A 201 15.30 2.19 -1.63
N GLU A 202 15.38 2.05 -0.30
CA GLU A 202 15.96 0.86 0.33
C GLU A 202 15.14 -0.41 0.02
N ALA A 203 13.81 -0.29 0.02
CA ALA A 203 12.90 -1.38 -0.36
C ALA A 203 13.10 -1.81 -1.82
N ILE A 204 13.21 -0.87 -2.77
CA ILE A 204 13.50 -1.15 -4.18
C ILE A 204 14.85 -1.85 -4.33
N GLN A 205 15.85 -1.46 -3.55
CA GLN A 205 17.19 -2.05 -3.54
C GLN A 205 17.29 -3.31 -2.68
N GLN A 206 16.18 -3.80 -2.10
CA GLN A 206 16.11 -4.99 -1.24
C GLN A 206 16.92 -4.88 0.06
N ARG A 207 17.22 -3.68 0.52
CA ARG A 207 17.91 -3.40 1.80
C ARG A 207 16.89 -3.14 2.90
N LEU A 208 16.13 -4.16 3.25
CA LEU A 208 14.94 -4.06 4.10
C LEU A 208 15.23 -3.52 5.49
N TYR A 209 16.35 -3.89 6.10
CA TYR A 209 16.73 -3.38 7.42
C TYR A 209 16.92 -1.86 7.42
N SER A 210 17.64 -1.31 6.42
CA SER A 210 17.83 0.13 6.28
C SER A 210 16.52 0.85 6.02
N GLY A 211 15.65 0.27 5.18
CA GLY A 211 14.30 0.79 4.93
C GLY A 211 13.47 0.88 6.20
N HIS A 212 13.55 -0.14 7.04
CA HIS A 212 12.89 -0.20 8.34
C HIS A 212 13.37 0.92 9.30
N VAL A 213 14.68 1.19 9.34
CA VAL A 213 15.24 2.28 10.15
C VAL A 213 14.69 3.64 9.74
N HIS A 214 14.61 3.93 8.44
CA HIS A 214 14.05 5.19 7.96
C HIS A 214 12.58 5.34 8.31
N LEU A 215 11.81 4.28 8.11
CA LEU A 215 10.37 4.34 8.37
C LEU A 215 10.08 4.45 9.87
N ASN A 216 10.85 3.76 10.71
CA ASN A 216 10.78 3.93 12.16
C ASN A 216 11.11 5.36 12.59
N GLY A 217 12.07 6.01 11.93
CA GLY A 217 12.37 7.42 12.14
C GLY A 217 11.18 8.33 11.84
N ALA A 218 10.48 8.11 10.73
CA ALA A 218 9.27 8.86 10.38
C ALA A 218 8.15 8.66 11.41
N LEU A 219 7.93 7.42 11.86
CA LEU A 219 6.90 7.09 12.85
C LEU A 219 7.23 7.66 14.24
N ALA A 220 8.50 7.64 14.65
CA ALA A 220 8.95 8.27 15.89
C ALA A 220 8.75 9.79 15.87
N LEU A 221 9.04 10.45 14.73
CA LEU A 221 8.76 11.88 14.55
C LEU A 221 7.25 12.15 14.66
N MET A 222 6.41 11.34 14.06
CA MET A 222 4.96 11.47 14.19
C MET A 222 4.51 11.30 15.64
N ALA A 223 4.97 10.27 16.34
CA ALA A 223 4.61 10.00 17.72
C ALA A 223 5.00 11.15 18.66
N SER A 224 6.21 11.73 18.47
CA SER A 224 6.70 12.83 19.30
C SER A 224 5.96 14.17 19.09
N HIS A 225 5.26 14.34 17.95
CA HIS A 225 4.55 15.58 17.60
C HIS A 225 3.02 15.41 17.62
N SER A 226 2.51 14.24 18.02
CA SER A 226 1.07 13.96 18.15
C SER A 226 0.54 14.20 19.57
N SER A 227 1.33 14.73 20.52
CA SER A 227 0.87 15.01 21.87
C SER A 227 -0.12 16.18 21.89
N GLU A 228 -1.19 16.06 22.68
CA GLU A 228 -2.33 16.99 22.71
C GLU A 228 -2.01 18.43 23.15
N GLU A 229 -0.81 18.70 23.66
CA GLU A 229 -0.40 20.02 24.15
C GLU A 229 0.28 20.93 23.11
N ALA A 230 0.68 20.39 21.96
CA ALA A 230 1.22 21.20 20.88
C ALA A 230 0.13 21.41 19.81
N THR A 231 0.00 22.67 19.32
CA THR A 231 -0.75 22.93 18.07
C THR A 231 -0.38 21.85 17.06
N PRO A 232 -1.34 21.12 16.46
CA PRO A 232 -1.04 19.99 15.61
C PRO A 232 -0.20 20.47 14.42
N MET A 233 1.11 20.28 14.49
CA MET A 233 2.03 20.59 13.39
C MET A 233 1.91 19.59 12.23
N ILE A 234 1.20 18.49 12.48
CA ILE A 234 0.86 17.49 11.48
C ILE A 234 -0.66 17.47 11.39
N ASP A 235 -1.18 17.67 10.18
CA ASP A 235 -2.60 17.54 9.92
C ASP A 235 -3.03 16.10 10.27
N MET A 236 -4.06 15.97 11.12
CA MET A 236 -4.57 14.67 11.61
C MET A 236 -4.90 13.69 10.46
N GLU A 237 -5.15 14.24 9.27
CA GLU A 237 -5.39 13.44 8.07
C GLU A 237 -4.17 12.61 7.66
N TYR A 238 -2.93 13.13 7.80
CA TYR A 238 -1.71 12.38 7.43
C TYR A 238 -1.35 11.28 8.45
N VAL A 239 -1.84 11.38 9.67
CA VAL A 239 -1.67 10.32 10.68
C VAL A 239 -2.24 8.99 10.19
N SER A 240 -3.36 9.02 9.46
CA SER A 240 -3.98 7.81 8.91
C SER A 240 -3.10 7.15 7.83
N LEU A 241 -2.43 7.94 6.99
CA LEU A 241 -1.49 7.44 5.99
C LEU A 241 -0.28 6.74 6.65
N PHE A 242 0.34 7.39 7.62
CA PHE A 242 1.48 6.81 8.33
C PHE A 242 1.10 5.56 9.14
N ARG A 243 -0.13 5.47 9.65
CA ARG A 243 -0.65 4.24 10.28
C ARG A 243 -0.77 3.08 9.30
N LYS A 244 -1.19 3.33 8.06
CA LYS A 244 -1.23 2.29 7.03
C LYS A 244 0.17 1.80 6.68
N LEU A 245 1.15 2.71 6.62
CA LEU A 245 2.55 2.36 6.38
C LEU A 245 3.15 1.58 7.56
N ASP A 246 2.83 1.95 8.80
CA ASP A 246 3.21 1.22 10.00
C ASP A 246 2.65 -0.20 10.00
N LEU A 247 1.37 -0.34 9.66
CA LEU A 247 0.72 -1.63 9.47
C LEU A 247 1.42 -2.46 8.38
N HIS A 248 1.77 -1.84 7.26
CA HIS A 248 2.44 -2.52 6.15
C HIS A 248 3.79 -3.13 6.58
N ILE A 249 4.55 -2.44 7.43
CA ILE A 249 5.79 -2.99 8.00
C ILE A 249 5.49 -4.16 8.93
N ALA A 250 4.49 -4.02 9.79
CA ALA A 250 4.12 -5.06 10.73
C ALA A 250 3.67 -6.37 10.03
N THR A 251 3.16 -6.29 8.79
CA THR A 251 2.86 -7.49 8.00
C THR A 251 4.10 -8.20 7.48
N TYR A 252 5.21 -7.48 7.28
CA TYR A 252 6.43 -8.06 6.69
C TYR A 252 7.22 -8.91 7.68
N ALA A 253 7.30 -8.50 8.93
CA ALA A 253 8.10 -9.18 9.94
C ALA A 253 7.23 -9.86 11.00
N VAL A 254 7.28 -11.18 11.04
CA VAL A 254 6.51 -11.99 11.99
C VAL A 254 6.84 -11.60 13.43
N GLY A 255 5.81 -11.30 14.23
CA GLY A 255 5.95 -10.96 15.64
C GLY A 255 6.37 -9.51 15.93
N ILE A 256 6.56 -8.66 14.92
CA ILE A 256 6.79 -7.23 15.12
C ILE A 256 5.43 -6.54 15.25
N ALA A 257 5.25 -5.79 16.37
CA ALA A 257 4.10 -4.93 16.54
C ALA A 257 4.22 -3.68 15.67
N PRO A 258 3.08 -3.08 15.25
CA PRO A 258 3.10 -1.70 14.77
C PRO A 258 3.79 -0.77 15.78
N HIS A 259 4.53 0.23 15.30
CA HIS A 259 5.26 1.17 16.15
C HIS A 259 4.35 2.19 16.84
N LEU A 260 3.30 2.59 16.12
CA LEU A 260 2.33 3.52 16.68
C LEU A 260 1.47 2.81 17.71
N PRO A 261 1.14 3.47 18.83
CA PRO A 261 0.33 2.86 19.86
C PRO A 261 -1.04 2.44 19.32
N PRO A 262 -1.63 1.38 19.88
CA PRO A 262 -2.97 0.96 19.50
C PRO A 262 -3.96 2.09 19.78
N GLN A 263 -4.92 2.25 18.87
CA GLN A 263 -6.03 3.19 19.07
C GLN A 263 -7.04 2.59 20.07
N PRO A 264 -7.89 3.44 20.67
CA PRO A 264 -9.03 2.95 21.45
C PRO A 264 -9.86 1.94 20.65
N PRO A 265 -10.52 0.98 21.31
CA PRO A 265 -11.37 0.02 20.62
C PRO A 265 -12.35 0.71 19.67
N ILE A 266 -12.50 0.17 18.47
CA ILE A 266 -13.45 0.70 17.49
C ILE A 266 -14.88 0.43 17.98
N THR A 267 -15.75 1.42 17.92
CA THR A 267 -17.16 1.26 18.21
C THR A 267 -17.91 0.60 17.05
N ALA A 268 -19.08 0.00 17.29
CA ALA A 268 -19.89 -0.60 16.24
C ALA A 268 -20.29 0.43 15.17
N ASP A 269 -20.62 1.65 15.58
CA ASP A 269 -20.98 2.72 14.65
C ASP A 269 -19.79 3.12 13.77
N GLU A 270 -18.60 3.29 14.32
CA GLU A 270 -17.40 3.60 13.56
C GLU A 270 -17.00 2.46 12.60
N LEU A 271 -17.22 1.22 13.02
CA LEU A 271 -16.95 0.04 12.20
C LEU A 271 -17.84 -0.03 10.97
N LEU A 272 -19.12 0.30 11.12
CA LEU A 272 -20.16 0.10 10.12
C LEU A 272 -20.50 1.37 9.32
N SER A 273 -20.39 2.57 9.91
CA SER A 273 -20.77 3.82 9.25
C SER A 273 -19.61 4.58 8.60
N GLY A 274 -18.36 4.22 8.90
CA GLY A 274 -17.17 4.89 8.37
C GLY A 274 -16.79 4.41 6.96
N PRO A 275 -15.92 5.15 6.26
CA PRO A 275 -15.33 4.68 5.01
C PRO A 275 -14.60 3.34 5.22
N PRO A 276 -14.79 2.33 4.33
CA PRO A 276 -14.28 0.97 4.51
C PRO A 276 -12.77 0.90 4.76
N ASP A 277 -11.98 1.75 4.08
CA ASP A 277 -10.53 1.82 4.22
C ASP A 277 -10.09 2.37 5.58
N LYS A 278 -10.80 3.34 6.13
CA LYS A 278 -10.49 3.93 7.46
C LYS A 278 -10.86 2.98 8.59
N SER A 279 -12.05 2.38 8.54
CA SER A 279 -12.50 1.43 9.55
C SER A 279 -11.62 0.17 9.54
N LEU A 280 -11.29 -0.37 8.35
CA LEU A 280 -10.40 -1.51 8.24
C LEU A 280 -8.99 -1.21 8.75
N SER A 281 -8.41 -0.06 8.40
CA SER A 281 -7.08 0.32 8.88
C SER A 281 -6.98 0.31 10.42
N ARG A 282 -8.02 0.79 11.12
CA ARG A 282 -8.09 0.71 12.59
C ARG A 282 -8.19 -0.72 13.11
N VAL A 283 -9.05 -1.53 12.49
CA VAL A 283 -9.23 -2.95 12.85
C VAL A 283 -7.92 -3.70 12.65
N LEU A 284 -7.28 -3.57 11.49
CA LEU A 284 -6.03 -4.26 11.20
C LEU A 284 -4.89 -3.80 12.10
N HIS A 285 -4.75 -2.50 12.36
CA HIS A 285 -3.72 -2.00 13.26
C HIS A 285 -3.85 -2.60 14.68
N SER A 286 -5.07 -2.64 15.23
CA SER A 286 -5.35 -3.31 16.50
C SER A 286 -5.07 -4.81 16.44
N CYS A 287 -5.47 -5.46 15.33
CA CYS A 287 -5.27 -6.88 15.11
C CYS A 287 -3.77 -7.25 15.06
N TYR A 288 -2.92 -6.47 14.38
CA TYR A 288 -1.49 -6.76 14.31
C TYR A 288 -0.75 -6.49 15.62
N HIS A 289 -1.23 -5.58 16.48
CA HIS A 289 -0.77 -5.52 17.87
C HIS A 289 -1.09 -6.81 18.64
N PHE A 290 -2.31 -7.32 18.49
CA PHE A 290 -2.70 -8.60 19.06
C PHE A 290 -1.87 -9.76 18.49
N ILE A 291 -1.70 -9.84 17.16
CA ILE A 291 -0.89 -10.88 16.50
C ILE A 291 0.54 -10.89 17.06
N SER A 292 1.16 -9.72 17.19
CA SER A 292 2.51 -9.61 17.75
C SER A 292 2.57 -10.09 19.19
N ALA A 293 1.64 -9.68 20.04
CA ALA A 293 1.56 -10.15 21.43
C ALA A 293 1.30 -11.66 21.50
N GLY A 294 0.40 -12.17 20.65
CA GLY A 294 0.04 -13.59 20.56
C GLY A 294 1.17 -14.47 20.05
N TYR A 295 1.98 -13.96 19.12
CA TYR A 295 3.05 -14.73 18.50
C TYR A 295 4.09 -15.27 19.52
N ALA A 296 4.37 -14.52 20.57
CA ALA A 296 5.24 -14.98 21.65
C ALA A 296 4.71 -16.26 22.35
N TYR A 297 3.40 -16.46 22.29
CA TYR A 297 2.71 -17.61 22.90
C TYR A 297 2.37 -18.72 21.89
N LYS A 298 2.64 -18.55 20.60
CA LYS A 298 2.27 -19.51 19.56
C LYS A 298 2.76 -20.92 19.86
N TYR A 299 3.99 -21.05 20.34
CA TYR A 299 4.65 -22.33 20.60
C TYR A 299 4.69 -22.66 22.10
N THR A 300 3.66 -22.27 22.85
CA THR A 300 3.51 -22.60 24.27
C THR A 300 2.35 -23.52 24.52
N SER A 301 2.37 -24.19 25.67
CA SER A 301 1.19 -24.92 26.15
C SER A 301 0.00 -23.96 26.33
N ARG A 302 -1.18 -24.38 25.90
CA ARG A 302 -2.42 -23.57 25.99
C ARG A 302 -2.70 -23.08 27.41
N ARG A 303 -2.22 -23.80 28.45
CA ARG A 303 -2.38 -23.41 29.85
C ARG A 303 -1.63 -22.15 30.26
N ILE A 304 -0.61 -21.77 29.50
CA ILE A 304 0.26 -20.62 29.77
C ILE A 304 -0.26 -19.35 29.09
N ILE A 305 -1.12 -19.50 28.08
CA ILE A 305 -1.71 -18.36 27.37
C ILE A 305 -2.60 -17.57 28.33
N PRO A 306 -2.33 -16.24 28.53
CA PRO A 306 -3.16 -15.39 29.38
C PRO A 306 -4.63 -15.37 28.90
N PRO A 307 -5.60 -15.48 29.83
CA PRO A 307 -7.03 -15.40 29.47
C PRO A 307 -7.40 -14.11 28.73
N GLU A 308 -6.76 -13.00 29.08
CA GLU A 308 -6.96 -11.69 28.45
C GLU A 308 -6.61 -11.73 26.97
N LEU A 309 -5.58 -12.50 26.60
CA LEU A 309 -5.16 -12.66 25.20
C LEU A 309 -6.17 -13.49 24.41
N LEU A 310 -6.81 -14.47 25.01
CA LEU A 310 -7.89 -15.23 24.39
C LEU A 310 -9.17 -14.40 24.20
N ILE A 311 -9.50 -13.55 25.17
CA ILE A 311 -10.62 -12.60 25.07
C ILE A 311 -10.34 -11.60 23.94
N GLU A 312 -9.12 -11.07 23.88
CA GLU A 312 -8.70 -10.14 22.85
C GLU A 312 -8.75 -10.79 21.46
N GLN A 313 -8.31 -12.05 21.31
CA GLN A 313 -8.48 -12.82 20.07
C GLN A 313 -9.95 -12.82 19.63
N GLY A 314 -10.87 -13.18 20.54
CA GLY A 314 -12.31 -13.21 20.24
C GLY A 314 -12.83 -11.84 19.76
N ARG A 315 -12.39 -10.75 20.38
CA ARG A 315 -12.75 -9.39 20.00
C ARG A 315 -12.24 -9.02 18.61
N GLN A 316 -10.97 -9.31 18.31
CA GLN A 316 -10.38 -9.03 16.99
C GLN A 316 -11.09 -9.81 15.88
N LEU A 317 -11.35 -11.10 16.10
CA LEU A 317 -12.06 -11.94 15.13
C LEU A 317 -13.50 -11.46 14.91
N SER A 318 -14.21 -11.04 15.97
CA SER A 318 -15.56 -10.48 15.86
C SER A 318 -15.56 -9.20 15.00
N ASN A 319 -14.66 -8.26 15.26
CA ASN A 319 -14.58 -7.02 14.50
C ASN A 319 -14.32 -7.26 13.01
N MET A 320 -13.40 -8.16 12.67
CA MET A 320 -13.09 -8.48 11.28
C MET A 320 -14.24 -9.18 10.56
N ARG A 321 -14.93 -10.12 11.21
CA ARG A 321 -16.11 -10.79 10.65
C ARG A 321 -17.25 -9.82 10.40
N GLN A 322 -17.54 -8.92 11.36
CA GLN A 322 -18.55 -7.88 11.18
C GLN A 322 -18.19 -6.93 10.04
N TRP A 323 -16.91 -6.54 9.95
CA TRP A 323 -16.45 -5.70 8.84
C TRP A 323 -16.63 -6.40 7.48
N LEU A 324 -16.28 -7.69 7.36
CA LEU A 324 -16.43 -8.48 6.13
C LEU A 324 -17.91 -8.68 5.76
N GLU A 325 -18.78 -8.88 6.74
CA GLU A 325 -20.23 -9.04 6.54
C GLU A 325 -20.87 -7.74 6.04
N TYR A 326 -20.47 -6.59 6.60
CA TYR A 326 -21.00 -5.29 6.19
C TYR A 326 -20.47 -4.83 4.83
N ASN A 327 -19.22 -5.11 4.53
CA ASN A 327 -18.54 -4.68 3.30
C ASN A 327 -18.50 -5.81 2.25
N GLN A 328 -19.67 -6.33 1.87
CA GLN A 328 -19.78 -7.30 0.78
C GLN A 328 -19.62 -6.63 -0.57
N VAL A 329 -19.00 -7.34 -1.52
CA VAL A 329 -18.88 -6.86 -2.91
C VAL A 329 -20.20 -7.12 -3.63
N PRO A 330 -20.87 -6.09 -4.18
CA PRO A 330 -22.11 -6.29 -4.93
C PRO A 330 -21.88 -7.17 -6.16
N SER A 331 -22.81 -8.10 -6.43
CA SER A 331 -22.74 -9.00 -7.59
C SER A 331 -22.93 -8.33 -8.95
N SER A 332 -23.16 -7.01 -9.01
CA SER A 332 -23.44 -6.23 -10.24
C SER A 332 -22.27 -5.34 -10.61
N ASN A 333 -21.67 -5.66 -11.74
CA ASN A 333 -20.72 -4.92 -12.60
C ASN A 333 -20.12 -3.59 -12.08
N THR A 334 -18.89 -3.71 -11.59
CA THR A 334 -17.66 -2.91 -11.82
C THR A 334 -17.77 -1.38 -11.88
N CYS A 335 -17.46 -0.75 -10.74
CA CYS A 335 -16.83 0.56 -10.74
C CYS A 335 -15.51 0.50 -9.95
N ASP A 336 -14.64 1.51 -10.08
CA ASP A 336 -13.32 1.59 -9.39
C ASP A 336 -13.41 1.39 -7.86
N GLN A 337 -14.58 1.59 -7.25
CA GLN A 337 -14.84 1.38 -5.83
C GLN A 337 -14.85 -0.11 -5.46
N ASP A 338 -15.28 -0.98 -6.38
CA ASP A 338 -15.33 -2.43 -6.15
C ASP A 338 -13.92 -3.02 -6.11
N GLU A 339 -12.98 -2.50 -6.92
CA GLU A 339 -11.57 -2.94 -6.91
C GLU A 339 -10.88 -2.65 -5.58
N SER A 340 -11.05 -1.44 -5.04
CA SER A 340 -10.49 -1.08 -3.73
C SER A 340 -11.07 -1.96 -2.63
N LEU A 341 -12.36 -2.25 -2.67
CA LEU A 341 -13.02 -3.10 -1.69
C LEU A 341 -12.51 -4.55 -1.77
N LEU A 342 -12.30 -5.09 -2.98
CA LEU A 342 -11.69 -6.42 -3.16
C LEU A 342 -10.32 -6.50 -2.49
N VAL A 343 -9.45 -5.51 -2.70
CA VAL A 343 -8.13 -5.47 -2.05
C VAL A 343 -8.25 -5.40 -0.52
N LEU A 344 -9.11 -4.54 0.00
CA LEU A 344 -9.33 -4.41 1.45
C LEU A 344 -9.86 -5.73 2.06
N ARG A 345 -10.76 -6.43 1.36
CA ARG A 345 -11.25 -7.74 1.80
C ARG A 345 -10.13 -8.78 1.87
N THR A 346 -9.24 -8.84 0.87
CA THR A 346 -8.09 -9.78 0.91
C THR A 346 -7.19 -9.52 2.12
N GLN A 347 -6.94 -8.26 2.46
CA GLN A 347 -6.15 -7.87 3.64
C GLN A 347 -6.85 -8.28 4.94
N CYS A 348 -8.16 -8.05 5.03
CA CYS A 348 -8.96 -8.44 6.19
C CYS A 348 -8.99 -9.97 6.39
N LEU A 349 -9.21 -10.73 5.31
CA LEU A 349 -9.24 -12.20 5.34
C LEU A 349 -7.88 -12.79 5.77
N ALA A 350 -6.77 -12.28 5.21
CA ALA A 350 -5.44 -12.72 5.62
C ALA A 350 -5.18 -12.46 7.11
N ALA A 351 -5.54 -11.28 7.61
CA ALA A 351 -5.41 -10.95 9.03
C ALA A 351 -6.33 -11.80 9.92
N LEU A 352 -7.57 -12.06 9.47
CA LEU A 352 -8.53 -12.93 10.16
C LEU A 352 -7.97 -14.34 10.37
N VAL A 353 -7.46 -14.94 9.29
CA VAL A 353 -6.87 -16.29 9.34
C VAL A 353 -5.63 -16.29 10.24
N TYR A 354 -4.75 -15.29 10.11
CA TYR A 354 -3.56 -15.23 10.94
C TYR A 354 -3.90 -15.05 12.43
N ALA A 355 -4.79 -14.13 12.78
CA ALA A 355 -5.24 -13.91 14.16
C ALA A 355 -5.93 -15.15 14.75
N SER A 356 -6.64 -15.94 13.93
CA SER A 356 -7.27 -17.19 14.36
C SER A 356 -6.24 -18.24 14.75
N CYS A 357 -5.11 -18.32 14.02
CA CYS A 357 -4.11 -19.37 14.17
C CYS A 357 -2.88 -18.97 14.99
N VAL A 358 -2.73 -17.69 15.38
CA VAL A 358 -1.51 -17.20 16.03
C VAL A 358 -1.25 -17.83 17.40
N LEU A 359 -2.28 -18.30 18.10
CA LEU A 359 -2.18 -18.96 19.41
C LEU A 359 -2.19 -20.50 19.31
N ASP A 360 -2.28 -21.06 18.10
CA ASP A 360 -2.17 -22.51 17.90
C ASP A 360 -0.75 -22.84 17.36
N PRO A 361 -0.03 -23.76 18.03
CA PRO A 361 1.30 -24.16 17.59
C PRO A 361 1.31 -24.96 16.29
N ARG A 362 0.17 -25.57 15.92
CA ARG A 362 0.06 -26.45 14.76
C ARG A 362 -0.18 -25.67 13.48
N GLU A 363 0.49 -26.05 12.44
CA GLU A 363 0.25 -25.52 11.09
C GLU A 363 -1.02 -26.11 10.44
N THR A 364 -1.50 -27.25 10.91
CA THR A 364 -2.80 -27.84 10.51
C THR A 364 -3.99 -26.97 10.92
N ALA A 365 -3.84 -26.05 11.87
CA ALA A 365 -4.90 -25.08 12.22
C ALA A 365 -5.35 -24.22 11.04
N TYR A 366 -4.48 -23.98 10.06
CA TYR A 366 -4.81 -23.21 8.85
C TYR A 366 -5.76 -23.94 7.88
N ASP A 367 -5.86 -25.27 7.97
CA ASP A 367 -6.68 -26.08 7.06
C ASP A 367 -8.19 -25.81 7.20
N CYS A 368 -8.61 -25.24 8.34
CA CYS A 368 -10.01 -24.87 8.58
C CYS A 368 -10.47 -23.62 7.81
N PHE A 369 -9.55 -22.90 7.15
CA PHE A 369 -9.81 -21.61 6.51
C PHE A 369 -9.77 -21.68 4.98
N GLY A 370 -10.14 -22.83 4.40
CA GLY A 370 -10.19 -23.01 2.95
C GLY A 370 -11.00 -21.92 2.24
N PRO A 371 -12.26 -21.66 2.64
CA PRO A 371 -13.09 -20.63 2.01
C PRO A 371 -12.46 -19.23 2.01
N GLU A 372 -11.83 -18.83 3.11
CA GLU A 372 -11.15 -17.53 3.24
C GLU A 372 -9.94 -17.42 2.30
N PHE A 373 -9.15 -18.48 2.20
CA PHE A 373 -8.01 -18.54 1.27
C PHE A 373 -8.46 -18.51 -0.19
N GLU A 374 -9.54 -19.22 -0.53
CA GLU A 374 -10.12 -19.24 -1.87
C GLU A 374 -10.70 -17.87 -2.25
N GLU A 375 -11.38 -17.20 -1.30
CA GLU A 375 -11.89 -15.84 -1.51
C GLU A 375 -10.74 -14.84 -1.76
N ILE A 376 -9.60 -14.94 -1.07
CA ILE A 376 -8.42 -14.11 -1.34
C ILE A 376 -7.98 -14.28 -2.79
N VAL A 377 -7.80 -15.50 -3.28
CA VAL A 377 -7.32 -15.76 -4.64
C VAL A 377 -8.32 -15.28 -5.68
N THR A 378 -9.60 -15.63 -5.53
CA THR A 378 -10.65 -15.23 -6.48
C THR A 378 -10.88 -13.72 -6.51
N SER A 379 -10.75 -13.04 -5.36
CA SER A 379 -10.80 -11.57 -5.29
C SER A 379 -9.67 -10.92 -6.08
N VAL A 380 -8.46 -11.47 -5.99
CA VAL A 380 -7.32 -10.94 -6.76
C VAL A 380 -7.47 -11.23 -8.26
N GLU A 381 -7.98 -12.40 -8.64
CA GLU A 381 -8.25 -12.74 -10.04
C GLU A 381 -9.33 -11.88 -10.67
N ALA A 382 -10.30 -11.40 -9.87
CA ALA A 382 -11.34 -10.49 -10.32
C ALA A 382 -10.83 -9.04 -10.55
N LEU A 383 -9.64 -8.69 -10.03
CA LEU A 383 -9.05 -7.39 -10.31
C LEU A 383 -8.61 -7.32 -11.79
N PRO A 384 -8.78 -6.16 -12.46
CA PRO A 384 -8.28 -6.01 -13.80
C PRO A 384 -6.79 -6.33 -13.86
N PRO A 385 -6.32 -7.00 -14.91
CA PRO A 385 -4.90 -7.32 -15.05
C PRO A 385 -4.09 -6.03 -14.95
N ASN A 386 -2.99 -6.08 -14.21
CA ASN A 386 -2.02 -4.99 -14.27
C ASN A 386 -1.63 -4.83 -15.74
N ILE A 387 -1.77 -3.61 -16.27
CA ILE A 387 -1.51 -3.27 -17.68
C ILE A 387 -0.11 -3.75 -18.15
N ASN A 388 0.72 -4.22 -17.22
CA ASN A 388 2.09 -4.69 -17.42
C ASN A 388 2.22 -6.15 -17.92
N GLN A 389 1.13 -6.92 -18.07
CA GLN A 389 1.27 -8.36 -18.29
C GLN A 389 1.39 -8.80 -19.76
N ASP A 390 1.12 -7.94 -20.75
CA ASP A 390 0.94 -8.44 -22.13
C ASP A 390 1.58 -7.60 -23.25
N GLN A 391 2.51 -6.69 -22.96
CA GLN A 391 3.16 -5.93 -24.03
C GLN A 391 4.68 -6.04 -23.97
N THR A 392 5.23 -6.69 -25.00
CA THR A 392 6.63 -6.52 -25.42
C THR A 392 6.97 -5.02 -25.37
N LEU A 393 7.79 -4.67 -24.40
CA LEU A 393 8.23 -3.33 -24.04
C LEU A 393 8.61 -2.52 -25.29
N ARG A 394 7.74 -1.63 -25.74
CA ARG A 394 8.16 -0.51 -26.57
C ARG A 394 8.57 0.63 -25.63
N TYR A 395 9.83 1.00 -25.74
CA TYR A 395 10.42 2.15 -25.06
C TYR A 395 9.51 3.37 -25.24
N GLY A 396 8.88 3.84 -24.16
CA GLY A 396 8.02 5.04 -24.15
C GLY A 396 6.60 4.84 -23.60
N ASP A 397 6.19 3.63 -23.27
CA ASP A 397 4.84 3.40 -22.75
C ASP A 397 4.82 3.56 -21.22
N LEU A 398 4.01 4.51 -20.74
CA LEU A 398 3.84 4.84 -19.31
C LEU A 398 3.32 3.66 -18.48
N SER A 399 2.74 2.65 -19.13
CA SER A 399 2.17 1.46 -18.48
C SER A 399 3.21 0.57 -17.78
N THR A 400 4.47 0.61 -18.23
CA THR A 400 5.59 -0.10 -17.61
C THR A 400 6.12 0.57 -16.33
N LEU A 401 5.71 1.82 -16.09
CA LEU A 401 6.16 2.63 -14.95
C LEU A 401 5.49 2.27 -13.61
N LEU A 402 4.52 1.35 -13.60
CA LEU A 402 3.60 1.21 -12.47
C LEU A 402 3.86 -0.03 -11.59
N SER A 403 5.08 -0.55 -11.53
CA SER A 403 5.40 -1.77 -10.79
C SER A 403 5.73 -1.56 -9.29
N TYR A 404 5.61 -0.33 -8.77
CA TYR A 404 5.88 -0.01 -7.37
C TYR A 404 4.78 0.83 -6.74
N THR A 405 4.37 0.48 -5.51
CA THR A 405 3.55 1.32 -4.62
C THR A 405 4.11 1.28 -3.19
N PRO A 406 4.10 2.39 -2.44
CA PRO A 406 4.46 2.36 -1.02
C PRO A 406 3.36 1.74 -0.15
N GLU A 407 2.13 1.66 -0.64
CA GLU A 407 0.97 1.18 0.12
C GLU A 407 0.86 -0.35 0.11
N MET A 408 0.17 -0.89 1.11
CA MET A 408 -0.17 -2.30 1.21
C MET A 408 -1.27 -2.68 0.20
N GLY A 409 -1.02 -3.70 -0.61
CA GLY A 409 -1.96 -4.21 -1.61
C GLY A 409 -2.27 -5.70 -1.41
N ILE A 410 -1.92 -6.51 -2.41
CA ILE A 410 -2.29 -7.93 -2.51
C ILE A 410 -1.11 -8.89 -2.30
N ILE A 411 0.14 -8.41 -2.28
CA ILE A 411 1.32 -9.29 -2.21
C ILE A 411 1.34 -10.07 -0.90
N HIS A 412 1.16 -9.39 0.24
CA HIS A 412 1.10 -10.08 1.53
C HIS A 412 -0.02 -11.14 1.62
N PRO A 413 -1.28 -10.86 1.25
CA PRO A 413 -2.33 -11.88 1.23
C PRO A 413 -2.01 -13.08 0.34
N LEU A 414 -1.51 -12.86 -0.88
CA LEU A 414 -1.15 -13.94 -1.80
C LEU A 414 0.02 -14.79 -1.27
N TYR A 415 1.05 -14.15 -0.74
CA TYR A 415 2.18 -14.84 -0.09
C TYR A 415 1.70 -15.72 1.06
N PHE A 416 0.76 -15.21 1.87
CA PHE A 416 0.18 -15.93 2.97
C PHE A 416 -0.60 -17.18 2.50
N VAL A 417 -1.43 -17.06 1.45
CA VAL A 417 -2.11 -18.22 0.82
C VAL A 417 -1.09 -19.24 0.30
N ALA A 418 -0.10 -18.81 -0.50
CA ALA A 418 0.88 -19.71 -1.10
C ALA A 418 1.65 -20.52 -0.04
N ARG A 419 1.88 -19.95 1.14
CA ARG A 419 2.61 -20.62 2.23
C ARG A 419 1.73 -21.46 3.16
N LYS A 420 0.52 -20.99 3.47
CA LYS A 420 -0.31 -21.55 4.56
C LYS A 420 -1.48 -22.41 4.07
N TYR A 421 -1.97 -22.22 2.86
CA TYR A 421 -3.03 -23.06 2.30
C TYR A 421 -2.42 -24.23 1.52
N ARG A 422 -2.46 -25.44 2.09
CA ARG A 422 -1.83 -26.64 1.54
C ARG A 422 -2.67 -27.33 0.45
N HIS A 423 -3.67 -26.64 -0.07
CA HIS A 423 -4.43 -27.11 -1.23
C HIS A 423 -3.62 -26.85 -2.51
N ARG A 424 -3.16 -27.91 -3.18
CA ARG A 424 -2.20 -27.85 -4.28
C ARG A 424 -2.57 -26.85 -5.38
N ARG A 425 -3.82 -26.90 -5.87
CA ARG A 425 -4.32 -26.02 -6.95
C ARG A 425 -4.32 -24.55 -6.50
N TRP A 426 -4.88 -24.25 -5.34
CA TRP A 426 -5.06 -22.88 -4.87
C TRP A 426 -3.75 -22.21 -4.49
N ARG A 427 -2.82 -22.93 -3.85
CA ARG A 427 -1.51 -22.34 -3.52
C ARG A 427 -0.68 -22.01 -4.76
N ARG A 428 -0.81 -22.78 -5.86
CA ARG A 428 -0.16 -22.49 -7.14
C ARG A 428 -0.79 -21.33 -7.87
N ARG A 429 -2.13 -21.20 -7.84
CA ARG A 429 -2.81 -20.02 -8.36
C ARG A 429 -2.35 -18.75 -7.63
N ALA A 430 -2.31 -18.79 -6.29
CA ALA A 430 -1.79 -17.70 -5.48
C ALA A 430 -0.33 -17.36 -5.84
N LEU A 431 0.53 -18.38 -5.99
CA LEU A 431 1.93 -18.21 -6.38
C LEU A 431 2.06 -17.53 -7.76
N HIS A 432 1.28 -17.97 -8.74
CA HIS A 432 1.28 -17.36 -10.07
C HIS A 432 0.88 -15.88 -10.07
N LEU A 433 -0.16 -15.53 -9.32
CA LEU A 433 -0.56 -14.14 -9.13
C LEU A 433 0.50 -13.33 -8.38
N LEU A 434 1.10 -13.92 -7.34
CA LEU A 434 2.13 -13.31 -6.52
C LEU A 434 3.36 -12.90 -7.34
N ILE A 435 3.90 -13.78 -8.16
CA ILE A 435 5.08 -13.50 -8.99
C ILE A 435 4.84 -12.31 -9.94
N LYS A 436 3.60 -12.14 -10.39
CA LYS A 436 3.19 -11.06 -11.30
C LYS A 436 2.80 -9.75 -10.61
N SER A 437 2.80 -9.70 -9.27
CA SER A 437 2.21 -8.57 -8.55
C SER A 437 3.10 -7.32 -8.43
N GLY A 438 4.37 -7.37 -8.84
CA GLY A 438 5.28 -6.22 -8.77
C GLY A 438 5.81 -5.99 -7.36
N ARG A 439 5.79 -4.72 -6.86
CA ARG A 439 6.35 -4.34 -5.56
C ARG A 439 5.39 -3.45 -4.78
N GLU A 440 5.22 -3.77 -3.50
CA GLU A 440 4.39 -3.05 -2.54
C GLU A 440 5.22 -2.76 -1.27
N GLY A 441 5.74 -1.55 -1.14
CA GLY A 441 6.63 -1.20 -0.04
C GLY A 441 7.79 -2.19 0.11
N PRO A 442 7.91 -2.90 1.25
CA PRO A 442 8.94 -3.91 1.47
C PRO A 442 8.69 -5.22 0.71
N TRP A 443 7.46 -5.48 0.26
CA TRP A 443 7.05 -6.71 -0.40
C TRP A 443 7.42 -6.71 -1.89
N CYS A 444 8.01 -7.80 -2.37
CA CYS A 444 8.34 -8.00 -3.78
C CYS A 444 7.79 -9.33 -4.27
N GLY A 445 6.85 -9.29 -5.23
CA GLY A 445 6.18 -10.49 -5.72
C GLY A 445 7.11 -11.57 -6.25
N GLU A 446 8.20 -11.19 -6.94
CA GLU A 446 9.21 -12.14 -7.44
C GLU A 446 9.96 -12.83 -6.28
N ILE A 447 10.41 -12.06 -5.27
CA ILE A 447 11.19 -12.58 -4.14
C ILE A 447 10.31 -13.45 -3.24
N GLU A 448 9.13 -12.95 -2.90
CA GLU A 448 8.19 -13.69 -2.07
C GLU A 448 7.65 -14.92 -2.79
N GLY A 449 7.51 -14.85 -4.13
CA GLY A 449 7.16 -15.98 -4.98
C GLY A 449 8.23 -17.07 -4.94
N ALA A 450 9.51 -16.70 -5.07
CA ALA A 450 10.62 -17.63 -4.95
C ALA A 450 10.67 -18.26 -3.54
N ALA A 451 10.51 -17.45 -2.48
CA ALA A 451 10.46 -17.96 -1.11
C ALA A 451 9.27 -18.90 -0.86
N ALA A 452 8.09 -18.58 -1.39
CA ALA A 452 6.92 -19.47 -1.31
C ALA A 452 7.15 -20.78 -2.09
N SER A 453 7.81 -20.72 -3.25
CA SER A 453 8.15 -21.91 -4.04
C SER A 453 9.06 -22.87 -3.26
N SER A 454 10.08 -22.36 -2.55
CA SER A 454 10.93 -23.19 -1.68
C SER A 454 10.13 -23.88 -0.57
N VAL A 455 9.16 -23.15 0.02
CA VAL A 455 8.26 -23.76 1.03
C VAL A 455 7.38 -24.85 0.42
N ILE A 456 6.79 -24.62 -0.75
CA ILE A 456 5.96 -25.60 -1.45
C ILE A 456 6.78 -26.85 -1.75
N TRP A 457 8.00 -26.64 -2.27
CA TRP A 457 8.91 -27.74 -2.57
C TRP A 457 9.30 -28.54 -1.32
N ALA A 458 9.65 -27.87 -0.22
CA ALA A 458 10.02 -28.52 1.03
C ALA A 458 8.88 -29.35 1.64
N GLU A 459 7.62 -28.90 1.49
CA GLU A 459 6.44 -29.60 2.02
C GLU A 459 5.95 -30.73 1.10
N GLU A 460 6.02 -30.56 -0.22
CA GLU A 460 5.49 -31.51 -1.21
C GLU A 460 6.54 -32.48 -1.73
N GLY A 461 7.83 -32.29 -1.44
CA GLY A 461 8.94 -33.19 -1.87
C GLY A 461 9.15 -33.23 -3.37
N ILE A 462 8.73 -32.19 -4.11
CA ILE A 462 8.82 -32.14 -5.57
C ILE A 462 10.13 -31.49 -5.97
N ALA A 463 10.92 -32.14 -6.83
CA ALA A 463 12.11 -31.54 -7.41
C ALA A 463 11.73 -30.28 -8.22
N TYR A 464 12.49 -29.21 -8.03
CA TYR A 464 12.25 -27.85 -8.54
C TYR A 464 12.07 -27.74 -10.06
N ASN A 465 12.49 -28.77 -10.82
CA ASN A 465 12.40 -28.83 -12.30
C ASN A 465 11.09 -29.42 -12.85
N ALA A 466 10.14 -29.81 -12.00
CA ALA A 466 8.81 -30.09 -12.50
C ALA A 466 8.11 -28.74 -12.72
N SER A 467 7.88 -28.39 -13.99
CA SER A 467 7.12 -27.22 -14.39
C SER A 467 5.97 -26.95 -13.41
N LEU A 468 5.83 -25.72 -12.99
CA LEU A 468 4.67 -25.23 -12.21
C LEU A 468 3.41 -25.29 -13.09
N ASP A 469 3.14 -26.48 -13.66
CA ASP A 469 1.98 -26.72 -14.51
C ASP A 469 0.73 -26.50 -13.65
N LEU A 470 0.11 -25.34 -13.86
CA LEU A 470 -1.19 -24.97 -13.30
C LEU A 470 -2.29 -25.92 -13.79
N ALA A 471 -2.02 -26.68 -14.84
CA ALA A 471 -2.89 -27.63 -15.52
C ALA A 471 -2.60 -29.10 -15.13
N GLY A 472 -2.31 -29.39 -13.86
CA GLY A 472 -2.32 -30.77 -13.39
C GLY A 472 -3.73 -31.38 -13.57
N PRO A 473 -3.86 -32.70 -13.85
CA PRO A 473 -5.14 -33.34 -14.02
C PRO A 473 -6.03 -33.08 -12.82
N GLU A 474 -7.29 -32.73 -13.06
CA GLU A 474 -8.28 -32.28 -12.08
C GLU A 474 -8.60 -33.28 -10.97
N ASP A 475 -8.05 -34.51 -11.00
CA ASP A 475 -8.48 -35.64 -10.18
C ASP A 475 -7.37 -36.33 -9.37
N THR A 476 -6.37 -35.63 -8.86
CA THR A 476 -5.40 -36.33 -8.00
C THR A 476 -5.71 -36.13 -6.51
N VAL A 477 -5.74 -37.24 -5.79
CA VAL A 477 -5.91 -37.39 -4.31
C VAL A 477 -4.95 -36.53 -3.46
N MET A 478 -4.03 -35.78 -4.10
CA MET A 478 -3.05 -34.87 -3.51
C MET A 478 -3.55 -33.42 -3.31
N ASP A 479 -4.79 -33.12 -3.68
CA ASP A 479 -5.32 -31.75 -3.57
C ASP A 479 -5.85 -31.41 -2.18
N ASP A 480 -5.98 -32.41 -1.30
CA ASP A 480 -6.47 -32.20 0.06
C ASP A 480 -5.35 -31.73 0.99
N PRO A 481 -5.50 -30.60 1.73
CA PRO A 481 -4.56 -30.13 2.75
C PRO A 481 -4.15 -31.19 3.77
N ILE A 482 -5.04 -32.12 4.08
CA ILE A 482 -4.83 -33.21 5.06
C ILE A 482 -3.67 -34.14 4.68
N ASN A 483 -3.29 -34.20 3.39
CA ASN A 483 -2.21 -35.08 2.94
C ASN A 483 -0.80 -34.63 3.32
N ILE A 484 -0.62 -33.39 3.80
CA ILE A 484 0.67 -32.91 4.32
C ILE A 484 0.64 -33.01 5.85
N LEU A 485 1.33 -34.01 6.39
CA LEU A 485 1.41 -34.22 7.83
C LEU A 485 2.04 -33.01 8.54
N GLU A 486 1.63 -32.73 9.79
CA GLU A 486 2.12 -31.62 10.60
C GLU A 486 3.66 -31.53 10.61
N ARG A 487 4.34 -32.67 10.85
CA ARG A 487 5.81 -32.74 10.87
C ARG A 487 6.51 -32.35 9.57
N ASN A 488 5.80 -32.33 8.45
CA ASN A 488 6.31 -31.95 7.13
C ASN A 488 6.00 -30.49 6.79
N ARG A 489 5.23 -29.79 7.62
CA ARG A 489 4.81 -28.40 7.36
C ARG A 489 5.86 -27.40 7.80
N VAL A 490 6.08 -26.39 6.98
CA VAL A 490 6.97 -25.28 7.29
C VAL A 490 6.25 -24.27 8.17
N HIS A 491 6.80 -24.03 9.34
CA HIS A 491 6.23 -23.10 10.33
C HIS A 491 6.64 -21.66 10.02
N VAL A 492 7.95 -21.44 9.82
CA VAL A 492 8.50 -20.11 9.55
C VAL A 492 9.43 -20.19 8.34
N SER A 493 9.37 -19.21 7.49
CA SER A 493 10.33 -19.00 6.42
C SER A 493 10.40 -17.52 6.06
N GLY A 494 11.51 -17.09 5.49
CA GLY A 494 11.68 -15.75 4.98
C GLY A 494 12.94 -15.62 4.14
N PRO A 495 12.96 -14.70 3.16
CA PRO A 495 14.16 -14.42 2.40
C PRO A 495 15.21 -13.76 3.29
N VAL A 496 16.47 -14.18 3.13
CA VAL A 496 17.62 -13.66 3.89
C VAL A 496 18.75 -13.27 2.96
N ALA A 497 19.50 -12.24 3.35
CA ALA A 497 20.76 -11.89 2.73
C ALA A 497 21.88 -12.66 3.43
N VAL A 498 22.64 -13.44 2.67
CA VAL A 498 23.82 -14.14 3.18
C VAL A 498 25.06 -13.46 2.59
N ASP A 499 26.06 -13.20 3.41
CA ASP A 499 27.36 -12.74 2.92
C ASP A 499 28.04 -13.91 2.21
N ASP A 500 28.34 -13.75 0.91
CA ASP A 500 29.03 -14.76 0.11
C ASP A 500 30.52 -14.95 0.50
N LYS A 501 30.97 -14.27 1.54
CA LYS A 501 32.36 -14.35 2.04
C LYS A 501 32.39 -14.43 3.56
N GLU A 502 32.17 -15.60 4.10
CA GLU A 502 32.94 -16.06 5.23
C GLU A 502 34.25 -16.56 4.63
N ASP A 503 35.29 -15.73 4.65
CA ASP A 503 36.65 -16.19 4.47
C ASP A 503 36.94 -17.27 5.52
N GLU A 504 37.65 -18.33 5.13
CA GLU A 504 38.15 -19.36 6.02
C GLU A 504 38.97 -18.84 7.23
N TYR A 505 39.07 -17.51 7.42
CA TYR A 505 39.90 -16.85 8.44
C TYR A 505 39.16 -15.88 9.37
N GLY A 506 37.85 -15.79 9.33
CA GLY A 506 37.09 -15.07 10.39
C GLY A 506 37.36 -13.57 10.52
N ASN A 507 37.92 -12.89 9.53
CA ASN A 507 38.17 -11.47 9.54
C ASN A 507 37.02 -10.73 8.81
N VAL A 508 36.15 -10.11 9.59
CA VAL A 508 35.17 -9.14 9.09
C VAL A 508 35.90 -7.84 8.77
N GLU A 509 36.28 -7.62 7.52
CA GLU A 509 36.67 -6.29 7.05
C GLU A 509 35.43 -5.38 7.02
N SER A 510 35.30 -4.55 8.05
CA SER A 510 34.18 -3.68 8.38
C SER A 510 34.08 -2.39 7.56
N ASN A 511 34.47 -2.36 6.26
CA ASN A 511 34.54 -1.08 5.55
C ASN A 511 33.99 -1.05 4.10
N GLN A 512 33.15 -1.99 3.71
CA GLN A 512 32.32 -1.79 2.51
C GLN A 512 30.85 -2.02 2.89
N MET A 513 30.02 -0.99 2.69
CA MET A 513 28.56 -1.13 2.62
C MET A 513 28.25 -2.09 1.46
N SER A 514 28.43 -3.40 1.69
CA SER A 514 28.14 -4.42 0.70
C SER A 514 26.64 -4.39 0.45
N HIS A 515 26.25 -4.28 -0.81
CA HIS A 515 24.87 -4.41 -1.27
C HIS A 515 24.43 -5.87 -1.06
N LYS A 516 24.06 -6.22 0.17
CA LYS A 516 23.56 -7.56 0.50
C LYS A 516 22.25 -7.77 -0.25
N ARG A 517 22.27 -8.63 -1.27
CA ARG A 517 21.05 -9.10 -1.94
C ARG A 517 20.47 -10.26 -1.16
N LEU A 518 19.14 -10.38 -1.17
CA LEU A 518 18.46 -11.57 -0.69
C LEU A 518 18.82 -12.72 -1.65
N THR A 519 19.51 -13.73 -1.15
CA THR A 519 20.03 -14.84 -1.98
C THR A 519 19.58 -16.20 -1.53
N LYS A 520 19.03 -16.31 -0.31
CA LYS A 520 18.56 -17.58 0.27
C LYS A 520 17.24 -17.41 0.98
N VAL A 521 16.54 -18.52 1.16
CA VAL A 521 15.33 -18.63 2.00
C VAL A 521 15.72 -19.42 3.24
N HIS A 522 15.52 -18.84 4.41
CA HIS A 522 15.68 -19.52 5.68
C HIS A 522 14.36 -20.21 6.04
N ILE A 523 14.41 -21.51 6.33
CA ILE A 523 13.22 -22.34 6.54
C ILE A 523 13.36 -23.06 7.89
N PHE A 524 12.25 -23.06 8.65
CA PHE A 524 12.12 -23.72 9.93
C PHE A 524 10.91 -24.65 9.95
N ARG A 525 11.12 -25.89 10.40
CA ARG A 525 10.12 -26.94 10.53
C ARG A 525 10.19 -27.58 11.91
N CYS A 526 9.05 -27.78 12.56
CA CYS A 526 8.99 -28.53 13.80
C CYS A 526 8.74 -30.00 13.51
N CYS A 527 9.66 -30.87 13.94
CA CYS A 527 9.60 -32.30 13.68
C CYS A 527 8.57 -33.03 14.55
N ASP A 528 8.42 -32.58 15.81
CA ASP A 528 7.45 -33.12 16.78
C ASP A 528 6.91 -32.01 17.67
N ILE A 529 5.76 -31.49 17.30
CA ILE A 529 5.13 -30.36 18.00
C ILE A 529 4.69 -30.75 19.42
N GLU A 530 4.25 -32.00 19.63
CA GLU A 530 3.78 -32.46 20.95
C GLU A 530 4.95 -32.65 21.92
N ALA A 531 6.09 -33.18 21.45
CA ALA A 531 7.30 -33.26 22.26
C ALA A 531 7.83 -31.85 22.58
N MET A 532 7.88 -30.96 21.59
CA MET A 532 8.31 -29.58 21.77
C MET A 532 7.46 -28.85 22.82
N LEU A 533 6.13 -29.02 22.79
CA LEU A 533 5.24 -28.41 23.78
C LEU A 533 5.44 -28.94 25.20
N ARG A 534 5.80 -30.23 25.35
CA ARG A 534 6.12 -30.82 26.66
C ARG A 534 7.44 -30.30 27.22
N ASP A 535 8.44 -30.16 26.36
CA ASP A 535 9.82 -29.87 26.78
C ASP A 535 10.07 -28.35 26.85
N ASP A 536 9.69 -27.63 25.81
CA ASP A 536 10.00 -26.20 25.60
C ASP A 536 8.79 -25.27 25.79
N GLY A 537 7.56 -25.79 25.81
CA GLY A 537 6.32 -25.02 25.83
C GLY A 537 5.95 -24.37 27.17
N HIS A 538 6.92 -24.14 28.07
CA HIS A 538 6.67 -23.60 29.42
C HIS A 538 6.78 -22.07 29.52
N GLN A 539 7.36 -21.43 28.50
CA GLN A 539 7.56 -19.97 28.50
C GLN A 539 7.33 -19.37 27.11
N PRO A 540 6.81 -18.15 27.01
CA PRO A 540 6.66 -17.43 25.75
C PRO A 540 8.02 -17.20 25.08
N ARG A 541 8.12 -17.45 23.74
CA ARG A 541 9.36 -17.28 22.96
C ARG A 541 9.03 -16.80 21.55
N PHE A 542 9.75 -15.79 21.09
CA PHE A 542 9.68 -15.33 19.68
C PHE A 542 10.48 -16.22 18.71
N HIS A 543 11.47 -16.95 19.20
CA HIS A 543 12.35 -17.83 18.42
C HIS A 543 12.41 -19.21 19.06
N PRO A 544 11.36 -20.03 18.95
CA PRO A 544 11.28 -21.33 19.62
C PRO A 544 12.33 -22.34 19.14
N TRP A 545 12.85 -22.15 17.90
CA TRP A 545 13.88 -23.01 17.34
C TRP A 545 15.28 -22.81 17.95
N LYS A 546 15.55 -21.68 18.60
CA LYS A 546 16.85 -21.43 19.22
C LYS A 546 17.06 -22.32 20.45
N GLY A 547 18.05 -23.25 20.35
CA GLY A 547 18.41 -24.14 21.45
C GLY A 547 17.43 -25.29 21.70
N SER A 548 16.56 -25.62 20.75
CA SER A 548 15.63 -26.73 20.81
C SER A 548 16.02 -27.80 19.80
N ASN A 549 15.90 -29.09 20.21
CA ASN A 549 16.18 -30.25 19.36
C ASN A 549 14.97 -30.69 18.52
N HIS A 550 13.83 -30.00 18.66
CA HIS A 550 12.59 -30.34 17.97
C HIS A 550 12.43 -29.63 16.63
N TRP A 551 13.40 -28.80 16.27
CA TRP A 551 13.34 -27.97 15.05
C TRP A 551 14.44 -28.35 14.07
N GLU A 552 14.05 -28.46 12.81
CA GLU A 552 14.94 -28.49 11.67
C GLU A 552 15.04 -27.09 11.06
N GLU A 553 16.26 -26.71 10.74
CA GLU A 553 16.60 -25.41 10.15
C GLU A 553 17.52 -25.64 8.95
N TRP A 554 17.18 -25.01 7.82
CA TRP A 554 18.04 -25.04 6.63
C TRP A 554 17.85 -23.80 5.77
N MET A 555 18.73 -23.61 4.80
CA MET A 555 18.70 -22.52 3.85
C MET A 555 18.68 -23.05 2.43
N ASP A 556 17.68 -22.67 1.66
CA ASP A 556 17.58 -22.95 0.24
C ASP A 556 18.01 -21.73 -0.58
N PRO A 557 18.59 -21.91 -1.79
CA PRO A 557 18.85 -20.80 -2.69
C PRO A 557 17.53 -20.14 -3.10
N LEU A 558 17.54 -18.79 -3.20
CA LEU A 558 16.42 -18.01 -3.71
C LEU A 558 16.51 -17.97 -5.24
N GLU A 559 15.93 -18.95 -5.90
CA GLU A 559 15.94 -19.03 -7.36
C GLU A 559 14.71 -18.34 -7.95
N PRO A 560 14.88 -17.55 -9.02
CA PRO A 560 13.75 -16.94 -9.69
C PRO A 560 12.81 -18.02 -10.25
N VAL A 561 11.52 -17.87 -10.03
CA VAL A 561 10.50 -18.77 -10.58
C VAL A 561 10.32 -18.41 -12.06
N SER A 562 10.67 -19.35 -12.94
CA SER A 562 10.57 -19.21 -14.41
C SER A 562 9.13 -19.27 -14.91
#